data_52a39f4e1a2797ba9622b005e27012fb
#
_entry.id   52a39f4e1a2797ba9622b005e27012fb
#
_cell.length_a   1.000
_cell.length_b   1.000
_cell.length_c   1.000
_cell.angle_alpha   90.00
_cell.angle_beta   90.00
_cell.angle_gamma   90.00
#
_symmetry.space_group_name_H-M   'P 1'
#
loop_
_entity.id
_entity.type
_entity.pdbx_description
1 polymer ?
#
loop_
_entity_poly.entity_id
_entity_poly.type
_entity_poly.pdbx_seq_one_letter_code
_entity_poly.pdbx_strand_id
1 'polypeptide(L)'
;MAFELFGFSFGRKKTEEPLTPFPPDQDDGSTIIEAGGLQGVYVDLDGTVRNDIDLIRKYREMALHAEVEIAIDDIVNESITEDGSGKFVDINLDLTRLSSQVRRKITEEFNKVLYLLNFNTEGPDIFRKWYIDGRLYYHIILEDNPKQGAKEYRLIDPLRIKKIKEIREKEKVGNVEIVKKTEEYYLYLPTDKNPIQKSTYLVNYPDSPNSGIKIAPDSINYVQSGMIEARTNRVIGYLHKAIKPLNQLRMVEDATVIYRWSRAPERRIFYIDVGSLPKVKAEQYIRDIMNRYRNKVVYDAATGEIRDDRRHMSMLEDFWLPRREGGRGTQIETLPGGQNLGEMDDVLYFQKSLLRSLN
;
A
#
# COMPACT_ATOMS: atom_id res chain seq x y z
N MET A 1 -34.31 2.87 25.66
CA MET A 1 -34.71 3.66 26.84
C MET A 1 -35.05 2.69 27.95
N ALA A 2 -34.41 2.82 29.09
CA ALA A 2 -34.81 2.10 30.29
C ALA A 2 -35.93 2.92 30.93
N PHE A 3 -37.01 2.27 31.37
CA PHE A 3 -38.08 2.92 32.13
C PHE A 3 -38.21 2.21 33.47
N GLU A 4 -38.44 3.00 34.51
CA GLU A 4 -38.71 2.49 35.87
C GLU A 4 -40.17 2.47 36.13
N LEU A 5 -40.66 1.33 36.62
CA LEU A 5 -42.03 1.16 37.07
C LEU A 5 -42.01 0.41 38.42
N PHE A 6 -42.61 1.00 39.44
CA PHE A 6 -42.70 0.44 40.81
C PHE A 6 -41.34 0.03 41.41
N GLY A 7 -40.26 0.78 41.14
CA GLY A 7 -38.92 0.46 41.67
C GLY A 7 -38.18 -0.62 40.93
N PHE A 8 -38.73 -1.13 39.80
CA PHE A 8 -38.04 -2.06 38.91
C PHE A 8 -37.65 -1.35 37.63
N SER A 9 -36.36 -1.38 37.29
CA SER A 9 -35.84 -0.86 36.03
C SER A 9 -35.96 -1.93 34.94
N PHE A 10 -36.78 -1.65 33.93
CA PHE A 10 -36.94 -2.49 32.75
C PHE A 10 -36.15 -1.88 31.58
N GLY A 11 -35.15 -2.58 31.12
CA GLY A 11 -34.30 -2.21 30.00
C GLY A 11 -32.86 -2.69 30.23
N ARG A 12 -32.12 -2.85 29.14
CA ARG A 12 -30.68 -3.14 29.24
C ARG A 12 -30.02 -1.98 29.94
N LYS A 13 -29.51 -2.19 31.18
CA LYS A 13 -28.58 -1.22 31.80
C LYS A 13 -27.46 -0.98 30.76
N LYS A 14 -27.29 0.25 30.28
CA LYS A 14 -26.07 0.63 29.64
C LYS A 14 -24.98 0.30 30.65
N THR A 15 -24.11 -0.61 30.33
CA THR A 15 -22.87 -0.84 31.06
C THR A 15 -22.14 0.49 30.95
N GLU A 16 -22.07 1.25 32.02
CA GLU A 16 -21.21 2.43 32.08
C GLU A 16 -19.80 1.91 31.90
N GLU A 17 -19.15 2.35 30.85
CA GLU A 17 -17.74 2.00 30.64
C GLU A 17 -16.94 2.47 31.85
N PRO A 18 -16.03 1.64 32.39
CA PRO A 18 -15.27 2.01 33.56
C PRO A 18 -14.48 3.29 33.24
N LEU A 19 -14.59 4.27 34.12
CA LEU A 19 -13.82 5.53 34.02
C LEU A 19 -12.34 5.19 34.07
N THR A 20 -11.61 5.49 33.02
CA THR A 20 -10.17 5.20 32.91
C THR A 20 -9.41 6.43 32.40
N PRO A 21 -8.19 6.70 32.91
CA PRO A 21 -7.32 7.72 32.35
C PRO A 21 -6.67 7.31 31.04
N PHE A 22 -6.77 6.03 30.67
CA PHE A 22 -6.18 5.54 29.45
C PHE A 22 -7.08 5.84 28.24
N PRO A 23 -6.49 6.21 27.08
CA PRO A 23 -7.25 6.32 25.85
C PRO A 23 -7.84 4.95 25.47
N PRO A 24 -8.93 4.92 24.70
CA PRO A 24 -9.51 3.67 24.22
C PRO A 24 -8.50 2.88 23.39
N ASP A 25 -8.57 1.55 23.45
CA ASP A 25 -7.67 0.68 22.71
C ASP A 25 -7.72 0.94 21.20
N GLN A 26 -6.55 0.90 20.56
CA GLN A 26 -6.36 1.11 19.11
C GLN A 26 -6.04 -0.19 18.35
N ASP A 27 -6.43 -1.32 18.90
CA ASP A 27 -6.18 -2.64 18.32
C ASP A 27 -6.93 -2.91 16.99
N ASP A 28 -7.83 -2.02 16.63
CA ASP A 28 -8.66 -2.07 15.42
C ASP A 28 -8.22 -1.08 14.31
N GLY A 29 -7.08 -0.43 14.45
CA GLY A 29 -6.59 0.57 13.51
C GLY A 29 -7.41 1.86 13.46
N SER A 30 -8.27 2.11 14.47
CA SER A 30 -9.00 3.37 14.59
C SER A 30 -8.05 4.54 14.88
N THR A 31 -8.43 5.73 14.41
CA THR A 31 -7.73 6.97 14.78
C THR A 31 -8.45 7.62 15.94
N ILE A 32 -7.74 7.89 17.04
CA ILE A 32 -8.27 8.60 18.18
C ILE A 32 -8.16 10.10 17.92
N ILE A 33 -9.27 10.83 18.08
CA ILE A 33 -9.31 12.29 18.06
C ILE A 33 -9.92 12.80 19.35
N GLU A 34 -9.45 13.95 19.80
CA GLU A 34 -10.05 14.65 20.94
C GLU A 34 -10.97 15.74 20.41
N ALA A 35 -12.24 15.74 20.87
CA ALA A 35 -13.15 16.84 20.63
C ALA A 35 -12.66 18.03 21.49
N GLY A 36 -11.97 18.97 20.88
CA GLY A 36 -11.51 20.19 21.53
C GLY A 36 -12.70 21.07 21.91
N GLY A 37 -12.64 21.69 23.09
CA GLY A 37 -13.54 22.77 23.47
C GLY A 37 -13.54 23.90 22.44
N LEU A 38 -14.21 25.02 22.69
CA LEU A 38 -14.58 26.15 21.82
C LEU A 38 -13.60 26.62 20.72
N GLN A 39 -12.39 26.09 20.70
CA GLN A 39 -11.42 26.20 19.62
C GLN A 39 -11.03 24.77 19.25
N GLY A 40 -11.59 24.28 18.14
CA GLY A 40 -11.31 22.94 17.63
C GLY A 40 -9.82 22.64 17.63
N VAL A 41 -9.41 21.62 18.36
CA VAL A 41 -8.03 21.13 18.30
C VAL A 41 -7.83 20.58 16.91
N TYR A 42 -6.93 21.18 16.17
CA TYR A 42 -6.40 20.62 14.92
C TYR A 42 -5.68 19.30 15.27
N VAL A 43 -6.40 18.20 15.20
CA VAL A 43 -5.76 16.91 15.17
C VAL A 43 -5.21 16.77 13.76
N ASP A 44 -3.92 16.52 13.66
CA ASP A 44 -3.27 16.22 12.37
C ASP A 44 -3.75 14.85 11.83
N LEU A 45 -5.02 14.82 11.45
CA LEU A 45 -5.63 13.70 10.74
C LEU A 45 -4.90 13.43 9.41
N ASP A 46 -4.31 14.47 8.84
CA ASP A 46 -3.59 14.40 7.57
C ASP A 46 -2.35 13.50 7.64
N GLY A 47 -1.55 13.57 8.69
CA GLY A 47 -0.34 12.76 8.81
C GLY A 47 -0.64 11.26 8.93
N THR A 48 -1.62 10.90 9.78
CA THR A 48 -2.04 9.50 9.95
C THR A 48 -2.88 9.00 8.77
N VAL A 49 -3.75 9.83 8.20
CA VAL A 49 -4.55 9.46 7.02
C VAL A 49 -3.67 9.22 5.81
N ARG A 50 -2.73 10.12 5.52
CA ARG A 50 -1.78 9.95 4.41
C ARG A 50 -0.98 8.67 4.55
N ASN A 51 -0.47 8.39 5.71
CA ASN A 51 0.35 7.19 5.94
C ASN A 51 -0.41 5.88 5.68
N ASP A 52 -1.70 5.78 6.06
CA ASP A 52 -2.51 4.58 5.81
C ASP A 52 -2.88 4.45 4.32
N ILE A 53 -3.29 5.56 3.70
CA ILE A 53 -3.61 5.61 2.27
C ILE A 53 -2.37 5.29 1.44
N ASP A 54 -1.23 5.89 1.76
CA ASP A 54 0.02 5.66 1.05
C ASP A 54 0.51 4.22 1.21
N LEU A 55 0.28 3.63 2.39
CA LEU A 55 0.61 2.23 2.66
C LEU A 55 -0.22 1.27 1.79
N ILE A 56 -1.55 1.49 1.72
CA ILE A 56 -2.44 0.68 0.87
C ILE A 56 -2.08 0.85 -0.62
N ARG A 57 -1.82 2.09 -1.06
CA ARG A 57 -1.37 2.34 -2.43
C ARG A 57 -0.08 1.59 -2.75
N LYS A 58 0.87 1.60 -1.82
CA LYS A 58 2.11 0.87 -1.97
C LYS A 58 1.90 -0.64 -2.06
N TYR A 59 0.99 -1.21 -1.27
CA TYR A 59 0.65 -2.64 -1.37
C TYR A 59 0.04 -2.96 -2.74
N ARG A 60 -0.88 -2.13 -3.23
CA ARG A 60 -1.49 -2.31 -4.55
C ARG A 60 -0.47 -2.19 -5.68
N GLU A 61 0.49 -1.25 -5.57
CA GLU A 61 1.60 -1.13 -6.51
C GLU A 61 2.51 -2.38 -6.48
N MET A 62 2.82 -2.87 -5.29
CA MET A 62 3.62 -4.09 -5.13
C MET A 62 2.93 -5.32 -5.71
N ALA A 63 1.60 -5.42 -5.58
CA ALA A 63 0.82 -6.54 -6.10
C ALA A 63 0.80 -6.63 -7.63
N LEU A 64 1.21 -5.57 -8.34
CA LEU A 64 1.39 -5.56 -9.80
C LEU A 64 2.77 -6.06 -10.25
N HIS A 65 3.67 -6.35 -9.33
CA HIS A 65 4.97 -6.91 -9.66
C HIS A 65 4.84 -8.42 -9.94
N ALA A 66 5.45 -8.90 -11.00
CA ALA A 66 5.22 -10.26 -11.51
C ALA A 66 5.42 -11.36 -10.46
N GLU A 67 6.53 -11.34 -9.72
CA GLU A 67 6.81 -12.35 -8.68
C GLU A 67 5.82 -12.27 -7.51
N VAL A 68 5.38 -11.05 -7.16
CA VAL A 68 4.42 -10.84 -6.08
C VAL A 68 3.03 -11.25 -6.53
N GLU A 69 2.64 -10.95 -7.77
CA GLU A 69 1.35 -11.32 -8.35
C GLU A 69 1.18 -12.84 -8.39
N ILE A 70 2.18 -13.56 -8.90
CA ILE A 70 2.18 -15.03 -8.94
C ILE A 70 2.04 -15.61 -7.53
N ALA A 71 2.82 -15.11 -6.57
CA ALA A 71 2.73 -15.59 -5.18
C ALA A 71 1.36 -15.31 -4.55
N ILE A 72 0.74 -14.16 -4.84
CA ILE A 72 -0.62 -13.85 -4.37
C ILE A 72 -1.63 -14.80 -4.99
N ASP A 73 -1.53 -15.06 -6.30
CA ASP A 73 -2.44 -15.96 -7.00
C ASP A 73 -2.34 -17.39 -6.47
N ASP A 74 -1.14 -17.87 -6.20
CA ASP A 74 -0.92 -19.18 -5.56
C ASP A 74 -1.58 -19.23 -4.17
N ILE A 75 -1.37 -18.20 -3.32
CA ILE A 75 -1.98 -18.12 -2.00
C ILE A 75 -3.50 -18.06 -2.08
N VAL A 76 -4.06 -17.29 -3.00
CA VAL A 76 -5.51 -17.19 -3.20
C VAL A 76 -6.08 -18.55 -3.62
N ASN A 77 -5.45 -19.20 -4.60
CA ASN A 77 -5.89 -20.49 -5.11
C ASN A 77 -5.80 -21.61 -4.08
N GLU A 78 -4.78 -21.58 -3.22
CA GLU A 78 -4.65 -22.55 -2.13
C GLU A 78 -5.60 -22.28 -0.96
N SER A 79 -5.90 -21.02 -0.68
CA SER A 79 -6.76 -20.62 0.46
C SER A 79 -8.25 -20.73 0.15
N ILE A 80 -8.66 -20.41 -1.06
CA ILE A 80 -10.06 -20.41 -1.51
C ILE A 80 -10.22 -21.50 -2.57
N THR A 81 -10.35 -22.73 -2.10
CA THR A 81 -10.54 -23.89 -2.96
C THR A 81 -12.00 -24.29 -2.99
N GLU A 82 -12.50 -24.61 -4.17
CA GLU A 82 -13.83 -25.16 -4.39
C GLU A 82 -13.88 -26.63 -3.94
N ASP A 83 -14.88 -26.98 -3.16
CA ASP A 83 -15.16 -28.38 -2.88
C ASP A 83 -15.90 -29.03 -4.08
N GLY A 84 -16.01 -30.35 -4.08
CA GLY A 84 -16.71 -31.06 -5.17
C GLY A 84 -18.20 -30.69 -5.32
N SER A 85 -18.75 -29.81 -4.50
CA SER A 85 -20.14 -29.31 -4.53
C SER A 85 -20.27 -27.88 -5.06
N GLY A 86 -19.17 -27.25 -5.49
CA GLY A 86 -19.18 -25.89 -6.01
C GLY A 86 -19.24 -24.81 -4.92
N LYS A 87 -18.81 -25.12 -3.70
CA LYS A 87 -18.79 -24.18 -2.59
C LYS A 87 -17.35 -23.92 -2.12
N PHE A 88 -17.04 -22.67 -1.88
CA PHE A 88 -15.76 -22.27 -1.28
C PHE A 88 -15.76 -22.34 0.25
N VAL A 89 -16.93 -22.16 0.88
CA VAL A 89 -17.08 -22.12 2.34
C VAL A 89 -18.34 -22.85 2.75
N ASP A 90 -18.24 -23.67 3.79
CA ASP A 90 -19.37 -24.31 4.44
C ASP A 90 -19.29 -24.17 5.96
N ILE A 91 -20.45 -24.26 6.63
CA ILE A 91 -20.54 -24.17 8.09
C ILE A 91 -20.71 -25.55 8.70
N ASN A 92 -19.78 -25.96 9.56
CA ASN A 92 -19.87 -27.20 10.31
C ASN A 92 -20.40 -26.93 11.72
N LEU A 93 -21.60 -27.42 12.00
CA LEU A 93 -22.28 -27.27 13.29
C LEU A 93 -22.36 -28.59 14.09
N ASP A 94 -21.67 -29.65 13.65
CA ASP A 94 -21.82 -30.98 14.24
C ASP A 94 -21.32 -31.05 15.68
N LEU A 95 -20.31 -30.30 16.01
CA LEU A 95 -19.75 -30.23 17.36
C LEU A 95 -20.54 -29.31 18.32
N THR A 96 -21.58 -28.63 17.82
CA THR A 96 -22.38 -27.73 18.64
C THR A 96 -23.51 -28.47 19.36
N ARG A 97 -23.78 -28.08 20.61
CA ARG A 97 -24.90 -28.64 21.39
C ARG A 97 -26.26 -27.98 21.08
N LEU A 98 -26.44 -27.54 19.82
CA LEU A 98 -27.65 -26.84 19.39
C LEU A 98 -28.73 -27.84 18.92
N SER A 99 -30.02 -27.47 19.08
CA SER A 99 -31.12 -28.25 18.52
C SER A 99 -31.07 -28.22 16.97
N SER A 100 -31.61 -29.23 16.33
CA SER A 100 -31.69 -29.36 14.88
C SER A 100 -32.37 -28.16 14.19
N GLN A 101 -33.41 -27.60 14.84
CA GLN A 101 -34.09 -26.41 14.32
C GLN A 101 -33.19 -25.15 14.33
N VAL A 102 -32.41 -24.99 15.41
CA VAL A 102 -31.49 -23.85 15.52
C VAL A 102 -30.35 -24.01 14.52
N ARG A 103 -29.77 -25.20 14.38
CA ARG A 103 -28.72 -25.47 13.38
C ARG A 103 -29.20 -25.12 11.98
N ARG A 104 -30.40 -25.59 11.60
CA ARG A 104 -30.98 -25.30 10.29
C ARG A 104 -31.13 -23.80 10.05
N LYS A 105 -31.65 -23.04 11.02
CA LYS A 105 -31.76 -21.57 10.90
C LYS A 105 -30.41 -20.90 10.73
N ILE A 106 -29.39 -21.32 11.47
CA ILE A 106 -28.03 -20.78 11.34
C ILE A 106 -27.49 -21.04 9.92
N THR A 107 -27.68 -22.27 9.42
CA THR A 107 -27.25 -22.62 8.06
C THR A 107 -27.99 -21.79 6.98
N GLU A 108 -29.32 -21.61 7.16
CA GLU A 108 -30.12 -20.78 6.25
C GLU A 108 -29.62 -19.31 6.21
N GLU A 109 -29.39 -18.69 7.38
CA GLU A 109 -28.88 -17.32 7.46
C GLU A 109 -27.45 -17.21 6.97
N PHE A 110 -26.59 -18.19 7.22
CA PHE A 110 -25.23 -18.24 6.70
C PHE A 110 -25.23 -18.29 5.16
N ASN A 111 -26.03 -19.16 4.57
CA ASN A 111 -26.15 -19.24 3.11
C ASN A 111 -26.73 -17.95 2.51
N LYS A 112 -27.61 -17.24 3.22
CA LYS A 112 -28.10 -15.95 2.80
C LYS A 112 -26.99 -14.89 2.78
N VAL A 113 -26.10 -14.87 3.77
CA VAL A 113 -24.93 -13.98 3.79
C VAL A 113 -23.99 -14.28 2.64
N LEU A 114 -23.69 -15.58 2.38
CA LEU A 114 -22.86 -15.99 1.25
C LEU A 114 -23.47 -15.57 -0.09
N TYR A 115 -24.79 -15.69 -0.22
CA TYR A 115 -25.51 -15.25 -1.42
C TYR A 115 -25.41 -13.72 -1.62
N LEU A 116 -25.63 -12.93 -0.55
CA LEU A 116 -25.54 -11.47 -0.60
C LEU A 116 -24.13 -10.96 -0.91
N LEU A 117 -23.09 -11.70 -0.51
CA LEU A 117 -21.69 -11.44 -0.84
C LEU A 117 -21.31 -11.95 -2.24
N ASN A 118 -22.19 -12.74 -2.88
CA ASN A 118 -21.87 -13.51 -4.08
C ASN A 118 -20.56 -14.33 -3.92
N PHE A 119 -20.34 -14.88 -2.71
CA PHE A 119 -19.04 -15.43 -2.32
C PHE A 119 -18.63 -16.64 -3.16
N ASN A 120 -19.57 -17.43 -3.66
CA ASN A 120 -19.27 -18.57 -4.53
C ASN A 120 -18.70 -18.17 -5.91
N THR A 121 -18.79 -16.89 -6.29
CA THR A 121 -18.22 -16.38 -7.55
C THR A 121 -17.06 -15.41 -7.26
N GLU A 122 -17.26 -14.51 -6.29
CA GLU A 122 -16.31 -13.44 -5.99
C GLU A 122 -15.38 -13.75 -4.81
N GLY A 123 -15.51 -14.95 -4.20
CA GLY A 123 -14.71 -15.35 -3.03
C GLY A 123 -13.20 -15.15 -3.21
N PRO A 124 -12.57 -15.65 -4.29
CA PRO A 124 -11.17 -15.45 -4.57
C PRO A 124 -10.79 -13.97 -4.67
N ASP A 125 -11.60 -13.15 -5.36
CA ASP A 125 -11.37 -11.71 -5.51
C ASP A 125 -11.51 -10.95 -4.19
N ILE A 126 -12.49 -11.33 -3.36
CA ILE A 126 -12.68 -10.77 -2.01
C ILE A 126 -11.46 -11.08 -1.15
N PHE A 127 -11.00 -12.33 -1.16
CA PHE A 127 -9.82 -12.74 -0.42
C PHE A 127 -8.55 -12.03 -0.92
N ARG A 128 -8.36 -11.94 -2.23
CA ARG A 128 -7.25 -11.21 -2.86
C ARG A 128 -7.20 -9.75 -2.39
N LYS A 129 -8.34 -9.03 -2.41
CA LYS A 129 -8.43 -7.65 -1.94
C LYS A 129 -8.09 -7.54 -0.46
N TRP A 130 -8.59 -8.46 0.37
CA TRP A 130 -8.29 -8.50 1.79
C TRP A 130 -6.81 -8.78 2.06
N TYR A 131 -6.20 -9.70 1.33
CA TYR A 131 -4.79 -10.05 1.46
C TYR A 131 -3.89 -8.87 1.11
N ILE A 132 -4.18 -8.16 0.02
CA ILE A 132 -3.42 -7.00 -0.45
C ILE A 132 -3.60 -5.80 0.49
N ASP A 133 -4.84 -5.36 0.71
CA ASP A 133 -5.14 -4.13 1.44
C ASP A 133 -5.04 -4.30 2.97
N GLY A 134 -5.11 -5.54 3.47
CA GLY A 134 -5.11 -5.87 4.89
C GLY A 134 -6.42 -5.52 5.59
N ARG A 135 -7.42 -5.05 4.87
CA ARG A 135 -8.73 -4.66 5.41
C ARG A 135 -9.81 -4.59 4.35
N LEU A 136 -11.05 -4.91 4.76
CA LEU A 136 -12.25 -4.74 3.94
C LEU A 136 -13.31 -3.97 4.71
N TYR A 137 -14.10 -3.20 4.00
CA TYR A 137 -15.25 -2.47 4.54
C TYR A 137 -16.47 -2.76 3.68
N TYR A 138 -17.53 -3.26 4.32
CA TYR A 138 -18.81 -3.47 3.68
C TYR A 138 -19.87 -2.58 4.34
N HIS A 139 -20.54 -1.78 3.54
CA HIS A 139 -21.74 -1.05 3.97
C HIS A 139 -22.93 -2.00 3.91
N ILE A 140 -23.60 -2.15 5.04
CA ILE A 140 -24.79 -3.00 5.18
C ILE A 140 -25.99 -2.14 4.82
N ILE A 141 -26.65 -2.44 3.71
CA ILE A 141 -27.89 -1.81 3.31
C ILE A 141 -29.03 -2.68 3.78
N LEU A 142 -29.92 -2.12 4.59
CA LEU A 142 -31.05 -2.82 5.15
C LEU A 142 -32.25 -2.73 4.19
N GLU A 143 -33.16 -3.71 4.31
CA GLU A 143 -34.48 -3.62 3.69
C GLU A 143 -35.31 -2.49 4.32
N ASP A 144 -36.39 -2.05 3.64
CA ASP A 144 -37.29 -1.02 4.15
C ASP A 144 -37.88 -1.39 5.52
N ASN A 145 -38.06 -2.69 5.77
CA ASN A 145 -38.38 -3.22 7.08
C ASN A 145 -37.13 -3.86 7.70
N PRO A 146 -36.50 -3.24 8.72
CA PRO A 146 -35.25 -3.73 9.33
C PRO A 146 -35.33 -5.17 9.88
N LYS A 147 -36.54 -5.68 10.13
CA LYS A 147 -36.72 -7.05 10.58
C LYS A 147 -36.45 -8.12 9.51
N GLN A 148 -36.43 -7.72 8.26
CA GLN A 148 -36.11 -8.60 7.12
C GLN A 148 -34.61 -8.81 6.93
N GLY A 149 -33.79 -7.99 7.58
CA GLY A 149 -32.34 -8.09 7.58
C GLY A 149 -31.65 -7.26 6.50
N ALA A 150 -30.46 -7.70 6.10
CA ALA A 150 -29.69 -7.03 5.08
C ALA A 150 -30.22 -7.33 3.68
N LYS A 151 -30.27 -6.30 2.85
CA LYS A 151 -30.61 -6.34 1.42
C LYS A 151 -29.38 -6.51 0.55
N GLU A 152 -28.32 -5.80 0.88
CA GLU A 152 -27.10 -5.74 0.08
C GLU A 152 -25.89 -5.47 0.97
N TYR A 153 -24.76 -6.08 0.65
CA TYR A 153 -23.45 -5.72 1.19
C TYR A 153 -22.64 -5.00 0.11
N ARG A 154 -22.39 -3.71 0.31
CA ARG A 154 -21.65 -2.90 -0.66
C ARG A 154 -20.21 -2.70 -0.22
N LEU A 155 -19.27 -3.22 -1.00
CA LEU A 155 -17.84 -3.03 -0.77
C LEU A 155 -17.46 -1.55 -0.90
N ILE A 156 -16.74 -1.03 0.09
CA ILE A 156 -16.20 0.32 0.10
C ILE A 156 -14.67 0.24 -0.05
N ASP A 157 -14.11 1.08 -0.92
CA ASP A 157 -12.66 1.17 -1.06
C ASP A 157 -12.01 1.66 0.25
N PRO A 158 -11.06 0.90 0.84
CA PRO A 158 -10.34 1.29 2.04
C PRO A 158 -9.63 2.65 1.96
N LEU A 159 -9.34 3.14 0.75
CA LEU A 159 -8.78 4.48 0.54
C LEU A 159 -9.77 5.61 0.85
N ARG A 160 -11.07 5.30 0.91
CA ARG A 160 -12.15 6.28 1.06
C ARG A 160 -12.83 6.25 2.42
N ILE A 161 -12.49 5.31 3.28
CA ILE A 161 -13.17 5.15 4.57
C ILE A 161 -12.14 5.00 5.70
N LYS A 162 -12.46 5.57 6.85
CA LYS A 162 -11.64 5.46 8.05
C LYS A 162 -12.47 5.32 9.31
N LYS A 163 -12.04 4.48 10.24
CA LYS A 163 -12.65 4.36 11.57
C LYS A 163 -12.07 5.40 12.50
N ILE A 164 -12.93 6.14 13.19
CA ILE A 164 -12.57 7.23 14.11
C ILE A 164 -13.18 6.94 15.47
N LYS A 165 -12.37 7.08 16.51
CA LYS A 165 -12.79 7.11 17.92
C LYS A 165 -12.60 8.54 18.44
N GLU A 166 -13.68 9.26 18.67
CA GLU A 166 -13.69 10.64 19.15
C GLU A 166 -13.90 10.67 20.66
N ILE A 167 -12.93 11.19 21.40
CA ILE A 167 -13.09 11.44 22.84
C ILE A 167 -13.86 12.75 23.01
N ARG A 168 -15.14 12.66 23.41
CA ARG A 168 -16.00 13.83 23.53
C ARG A 168 -15.93 14.53 24.86
N GLU A 169 -15.77 13.78 25.93
CA GLU A 169 -15.77 14.33 27.29
C GLU A 169 -14.60 13.76 28.08
N LYS A 170 -13.82 14.66 28.68
CA LYS A 170 -12.81 14.35 29.67
C LYS A 170 -13.18 15.02 31.00
N GLU A 171 -13.02 14.34 32.10
CA GLU A 171 -13.21 14.87 33.44
C GLU A 171 -11.88 14.92 34.17
N LYS A 172 -11.59 16.05 34.79
CA LYS A 172 -10.40 16.20 35.63
C LYS A 172 -10.74 15.81 37.05
N VAL A 173 -10.17 14.71 37.53
CA VAL A 173 -10.25 14.27 38.92
C VAL A 173 -8.87 14.48 39.55
N GLY A 174 -8.71 15.60 40.24
CA GLY A 174 -7.41 16.03 40.76
C GLY A 174 -6.44 16.42 39.65
N ASN A 175 -5.31 15.72 39.57
CA ASN A 175 -4.28 15.91 38.50
C ASN A 175 -4.42 14.93 37.33
N VAL A 176 -5.45 14.09 37.27
CA VAL A 176 -5.63 13.06 36.26
C VAL A 176 -6.82 13.42 35.38
N GLU A 177 -6.63 13.36 34.06
CA GLU A 177 -7.71 13.48 33.07
C GLU A 177 -8.28 12.10 32.78
N ILE A 178 -9.57 11.91 33.03
CA ILE A 178 -10.29 10.64 32.83
C ILE A 178 -11.19 10.78 31.60
N VAL A 179 -11.11 9.83 30.70
CA VAL A 179 -12.00 9.76 29.53
C VAL A 179 -13.38 9.31 30.00
N LYS A 180 -14.40 10.16 29.78
CA LYS A 180 -15.77 9.91 30.20
C LYS A 180 -16.67 9.39 29.09
N LYS A 181 -16.45 9.88 27.87
CA LYS A 181 -17.29 9.52 26.73
C LYS A 181 -16.47 9.45 25.45
N THR A 182 -16.54 8.29 24.81
CA THR A 182 -15.98 8.06 23.49
C THR A 182 -17.11 7.79 22.50
N GLU A 183 -17.03 8.37 21.30
CA GLU A 183 -17.94 8.10 20.21
C GLU A 183 -17.16 7.50 19.04
N GLU A 184 -17.62 6.35 18.55
CA GLU A 184 -17.05 5.68 17.39
C GLU A 184 -17.93 5.92 16.18
N TYR A 185 -17.26 6.19 15.04
CA TYR A 185 -17.92 6.32 13.74
C TYR A 185 -16.95 6.07 12.59
N TYR A 186 -17.49 5.83 11.41
CA TYR A 186 -16.71 5.80 10.18
C TYR A 186 -16.86 7.12 9.43
N LEU A 187 -15.76 7.60 8.88
CA LEU A 187 -15.74 8.78 8.02
C LEU A 187 -15.51 8.34 6.58
N TYR A 188 -16.51 8.57 5.73
CA TYR A 188 -16.44 8.27 4.30
C TYR A 188 -16.20 9.53 3.49
N LEU A 189 -15.23 9.47 2.56
CA LEU A 189 -14.82 10.59 1.69
C LEU A 189 -15.30 10.29 0.26
N PRO A 190 -16.39 10.93 -0.22
CA PRO A 190 -17.05 10.53 -1.46
C PRO A 190 -16.36 10.98 -2.76
N THR A 191 -15.25 11.73 -2.73
CA THR A 191 -14.83 12.49 -3.92
C THR A 191 -13.54 12.00 -4.55
N ASP A 192 -13.57 11.89 -5.89
CA ASP A 192 -12.43 11.73 -6.81
C ASP A 192 -11.57 13.00 -7.00
N LYS A 193 -11.82 14.06 -6.25
CA LYS A 193 -11.02 15.27 -6.34
C LYS A 193 -9.76 15.09 -5.54
N ASN A 194 -8.63 15.03 -6.26
CA ASN A 194 -7.26 14.87 -5.77
C ASN A 194 -7.08 15.34 -4.32
N PRO A 195 -6.80 14.42 -3.36
CA PRO A 195 -6.56 14.78 -1.96
C PRO A 195 -5.28 15.59 -1.77
N ILE A 196 -4.51 15.79 -2.84
CA ILE A 196 -3.18 16.43 -2.81
C ILE A 196 -3.27 17.96 -2.69
N GLN A 197 -4.42 18.60 -2.97
CA GLN A 197 -4.41 20.06 -3.10
C GLN A 197 -5.16 20.89 -2.06
N LYS A 198 -6.00 20.33 -1.19
CA LYS A 198 -6.61 21.14 -0.11
C LYS A 198 -7.06 20.25 1.04
N SER A 199 -6.18 20.00 1.97
CA SER A 199 -6.53 19.33 3.21
C SER A 199 -6.51 20.29 4.37
N THR A 200 -7.64 20.87 4.61
CA THR A 200 -7.98 21.30 5.98
C THR A 200 -9.38 20.74 6.21
N TYR A 201 -9.44 19.46 6.59
CA TYR A 201 -10.72 18.85 6.97
C TYR A 201 -11.14 19.40 8.32
N LEU A 202 -11.87 20.50 8.30
CA LEU A 202 -12.64 20.97 9.43
C LEU A 202 -13.81 20.01 9.63
N VAL A 203 -13.65 19.08 10.58
CA VAL A 203 -14.69 18.09 10.96
C VAL A 203 -15.99 18.79 11.44
N ASN A 204 -15.99 20.09 11.65
CA ASN A 204 -17.06 20.85 12.30
C ASN A 204 -17.93 21.71 11.38
N TYR A 205 -17.81 21.60 10.05
CA TYR A 205 -18.68 22.31 9.13
C TYR A 205 -19.51 21.35 8.30
N PRO A 206 -20.79 21.10 8.64
CA PRO A 206 -21.66 20.21 7.90
C PRO A 206 -21.96 20.66 6.47
N ASP A 207 -21.73 21.93 6.15
CA ASP A 207 -22.05 22.52 4.84
C ASP A 207 -20.83 22.70 3.91
N SER A 208 -19.66 22.18 4.29
CA SER A 208 -18.49 22.23 3.41
C SER A 208 -18.54 21.09 2.38
N PRO A 209 -18.41 21.35 1.07
CA PRO A 209 -18.42 20.32 0.03
C PRO A 209 -17.27 19.30 0.13
N ASN A 210 -16.38 19.46 1.09
CA ASN A 210 -15.25 18.56 1.39
C ASN A 210 -15.39 17.84 2.74
N SER A 211 -16.52 17.98 3.45
CA SER A 211 -16.75 17.25 4.69
C SER A 211 -17.08 15.78 4.38
N GLY A 212 -16.37 14.86 5.01
CA GLY A 212 -16.68 13.44 4.90
C GLY A 212 -18.04 13.11 5.53
N ILE A 213 -18.66 12.03 5.06
CA ILE A 213 -19.94 11.54 5.57
C ILE A 213 -19.66 10.68 6.80
N LYS A 214 -20.24 11.03 7.95
CA LYS A 214 -20.20 10.19 9.15
C LYS A 214 -21.19 9.03 9.02
N ILE A 215 -20.71 7.82 9.20
CA ILE A 215 -21.50 6.58 9.13
C ILE A 215 -21.45 5.90 10.50
N ALA A 216 -22.58 5.40 10.96
CA ALA A 216 -22.67 4.69 12.22
C ALA A 216 -21.88 3.37 12.19
N PRO A 217 -21.27 2.93 13.31
CA PRO A 217 -20.43 1.73 13.35
C PRO A 217 -21.20 0.45 12.98
N ASP A 218 -22.48 0.37 13.33
CA ASP A 218 -23.36 -0.76 13.07
C ASP A 218 -23.79 -0.91 11.60
N SER A 219 -23.57 0.14 10.80
CA SER A 219 -23.84 0.12 9.35
C SER A 219 -22.64 -0.35 8.52
N ILE A 220 -21.47 -0.56 9.14
CA ILE A 220 -20.26 -1.00 8.46
C ILE A 220 -19.76 -2.31 9.05
N ASN A 221 -19.61 -3.30 8.20
CA ASN A 221 -18.87 -4.52 8.56
C ASN A 221 -17.40 -4.32 8.17
N TYR A 222 -16.52 -4.30 9.17
CA TYR A 222 -15.09 -4.10 9.04
C TYR A 222 -14.33 -5.39 9.32
N VAL A 223 -13.55 -5.84 8.35
CA VAL A 223 -12.72 -7.05 8.45
C VAL A 223 -11.26 -6.65 8.28
N GLN A 224 -10.47 -6.85 9.31
CA GLN A 224 -9.05 -6.54 9.31
C GLN A 224 -8.19 -7.79 9.16
N SER A 225 -6.91 -7.62 8.79
CA SER A 225 -5.92 -8.70 8.65
C SER A 225 -5.57 -9.39 9.96
N GLY A 226 -5.84 -8.75 11.10
CA GLY A 226 -5.38 -9.20 12.42
C GLY A 226 -3.92 -8.87 12.70
N MET A 227 -3.20 -8.27 11.76
CA MET A 227 -1.82 -7.84 11.96
C MET A 227 -1.78 -6.34 12.28
N ILE A 228 -1.15 -6.01 13.42
CA ILE A 228 -1.01 -4.65 13.91
C ILE A 228 0.46 -4.32 14.10
N GLU A 229 0.88 -3.17 13.62
CA GLU A 229 2.21 -2.64 13.85
C GLU A 229 2.33 -2.15 15.30
N ALA A 230 3.15 -2.82 16.12
CA ALA A 230 3.25 -2.57 17.56
C ALA A 230 3.61 -1.12 17.92
N ARG A 231 4.31 -0.38 17.04
CA ARG A 231 4.75 0.98 17.32
C ARG A 231 3.66 2.03 17.06
N THR A 232 2.86 1.83 16.02
CA THR A 232 1.89 2.82 15.53
C THR A 232 0.45 2.39 15.72
N ASN A 233 0.21 1.16 16.20
CA ASN A 233 -1.11 0.53 16.31
C ASN A 233 -1.91 0.56 15.02
N ARG A 234 -1.24 0.49 13.86
CA ARG A 234 -1.89 0.46 12.54
C ARG A 234 -2.12 -0.96 12.08
N VAL A 235 -3.26 -1.17 11.45
CA VAL A 235 -3.50 -2.42 10.73
C VAL A 235 -2.61 -2.45 9.49
N ILE A 236 -1.83 -3.52 9.36
CA ILE A 236 -0.94 -3.76 8.22
C ILE A 236 -1.44 -4.94 7.39
N GLY A 237 -1.19 -4.91 6.07
CA GLY A 237 -1.48 -6.00 5.16
C GLY A 237 -0.38 -7.08 5.18
N TYR A 238 -0.68 -8.23 4.61
CA TYR A 238 0.28 -9.35 4.52
C TYR A 238 1.50 -8.99 3.68
N LEU A 239 1.33 -8.11 2.68
CA LEU A 239 2.43 -7.61 1.84
C LEU A 239 3.41 -6.68 2.56
N HIS A 240 3.12 -6.27 3.82
CA HIS A 240 4.00 -5.35 4.55
C HIS A 240 5.43 -5.88 4.68
N LYS A 241 5.57 -7.18 4.94
CA LYS A 241 6.86 -7.84 5.08
C LYS A 241 7.68 -7.84 3.78
N ALA A 242 7.00 -7.81 2.64
CA ALA A 242 7.60 -7.86 1.33
C ALA A 242 8.09 -6.50 0.81
N ILE A 243 7.74 -5.38 1.45
CA ILE A 243 8.14 -4.02 1.01
C ILE A 243 9.65 -3.90 0.86
N LYS A 244 10.39 -4.28 1.90
CA LYS A 244 11.85 -4.15 1.91
C LYS A 244 12.53 -5.09 0.91
N PRO A 245 12.23 -6.41 0.89
CA PRO A 245 12.82 -7.33 -0.08
C PRO A 245 12.52 -6.94 -1.53
N LEU A 246 11.30 -6.52 -1.85
CA LEU A 246 10.95 -6.10 -3.20
C LEU A 246 11.73 -4.86 -3.65
N ASN A 247 11.81 -3.84 -2.80
CA ASN A 247 12.60 -2.64 -3.13
C ASN A 247 14.08 -2.97 -3.33
N GLN A 248 14.62 -3.91 -2.55
CA GLN A 248 16.01 -4.35 -2.69
C GLN A 248 16.21 -5.13 -3.99
N LEU A 249 15.27 -6.03 -4.34
CA LEU A 249 15.31 -6.79 -5.60
C LEU A 249 15.31 -5.83 -6.79
N ARG A 250 14.34 -4.92 -6.88
CA ARG A 250 14.26 -3.90 -7.95
C ARG A 250 15.55 -3.10 -8.09
N MET A 251 16.12 -2.66 -6.96
CA MET A 251 17.35 -1.88 -6.98
C MET A 251 18.54 -2.68 -7.52
N VAL A 252 18.65 -3.98 -7.16
CA VAL A 252 19.74 -4.84 -7.65
C VAL A 252 19.53 -5.20 -9.12
N GLU A 253 18.31 -5.45 -9.54
CA GLU A 253 17.98 -5.68 -10.95
C GLU A 253 18.35 -4.47 -11.82
N ASP A 254 17.89 -3.28 -11.45
CA ASP A 254 18.23 -2.03 -12.16
C ASP A 254 19.74 -1.78 -12.18
N ALA A 255 20.40 -1.94 -11.03
CA ALA A 255 21.86 -1.79 -10.92
C ALA A 255 22.60 -2.78 -11.82
N THR A 256 22.14 -4.03 -11.89
CA THR A 256 22.73 -5.06 -12.75
C THR A 256 22.58 -4.73 -14.23
N VAL A 257 21.40 -4.27 -14.65
CA VAL A 257 21.16 -3.81 -16.01
C VAL A 257 22.05 -2.63 -16.35
N ILE A 258 22.10 -1.59 -15.50
CA ILE A 258 22.92 -0.41 -15.70
C ILE A 258 24.40 -0.80 -15.74
N TYR A 259 24.85 -1.67 -14.83
CA TYR A 259 26.24 -2.12 -14.78
C TYR A 259 26.62 -2.87 -16.05
N ARG A 260 25.82 -3.85 -16.48
CA ARG A 260 26.05 -4.62 -17.70
C ARG A 260 26.07 -3.73 -18.92
N TRP A 261 25.09 -2.84 -19.01
CA TRP A 261 25.00 -1.86 -20.09
C TRP A 261 26.23 -0.96 -20.16
N SER A 262 26.68 -0.43 -19.04
CA SER A 262 27.79 0.52 -18.97
C SER A 262 29.17 -0.13 -19.06
N ARG A 263 29.28 -1.41 -18.67
CA ARG A 263 30.59 -2.11 -18.56
C ARG A 263 30.80 -3.24 -19.57
N ALA A 264 29.72 -3.82 -20.11
CA ALA A 264 29.86 -4.90 -21.09
C ALA A 264 30.58 -4.49 -22.36
N PRO A 265 30.31 -3.31 -22.91
CA PRO A 265 31.05 -2.90 -24.09
C PRO A 265 32.49 -2.46 -23.76
N GLU A 266 33.40 -2.80 -24.62
CA GLU A 266 34.76 -2.32 -24.55
C GLU A 266 34.78 -0.79 -24.71
N ARG A 267 35.44 -0.08 -23.81
CA ARG A 267 35.64 1.36 -23.90
C ARG A 267 36.83 1.65 -24.78
N ARG A 268 36.75 2.69 -25.61
CA ARG A 268 37.83 3.10 -26.48
C ARG A 268 38.47 4.36 -25.95
N ILE A 269 39.81 4.38 -25.98
CA ILE A 269 40.59 5.56 -25.70
C ILE A 269 41.18 6.05 -27.06
N PHE A 270 40.79 7.22 -27.45
CA PHE A 270 41.33 7.88 -28.63
C PHE A 270 42.45 8.83 -28.22
N TYR A 271 43.66 8.44 -28.48
CA TYR A 271 44.81 9.35 -28.38
C TYR A 271 44.93 10.13 -29.68
N ILE A 272 44.64 11.44 -29.63
CA ILE A 272 44.66 12.30 -30.80
C ILE A 272 45.95 13.08 -30.79
N ASP A 273 46.74 12.92 -31.87
CA ASP A 273 47.94 13.72 -32.06
C ASP A 273 47.53 15.15 -32.38
N VAL A 274 47.90 16.07 -31.51
CA VAL A 274 47.66 17.52 -31.67
C VAL A 274 48.92 18.25 -32.08
N GLY A 275 50.04 17.53 -32.32
CA GLY A 275 51.32 18.09 -32.73
C GLY A 275 51.78 19.23 -31.84
N SER A 276 52.29 20.29 -32.49
CA SER A 276 52.80 21.51 -31.83
C SER A 276 51.70 22.56 -31.57
N LEU A 277 50.39 22.23 -31.67
CA LEU A 277 49.34 23.23 -31.51
C LEU A 277 49.37 23.85 -30.10
N PRO A 278 49.12 25.17 -29.97
CA PRO A 278 48.92 25.81 -28.70
C PRO A 278 47.77 25.15 -27.93
N LYS A 279 47.85 25.09 -26.58
CA LYS A 279 46.90 24.37 -25.70
C LYS A 279 45.43 24.66 -26.02
N VAL A 280 45.08 25.92 -26.23
CA VAL A 280 43.70 26.36 -26.52
C VAL A 280 43.20 25.82 -27.87
N LYS A 281 44.03 25.83 -28.90
CA LYS A 281 43.69 25.30 -30.24
C LYS A 281 43.62 23.77 -30.23
N ALA A 282 44.48 23.11 -29.45
CA ALA A 282 44.43 21.66 -29.27
C ALA A 282 43.13 21.22 -28.57
N GLU A 283 42.72 21.94 -27.54
CA GLU A 283 41.43 21.66 -26.85
C GLU A 283 40.24 21.92 -27.75
N GLN A 284 40.23 22.95 -28.55
CA GLN A 284 39.19 23.20 -29.55
C GLN A 284 39.12 22.09 -30.60
N TYR A 285 40.26 21.68 -31.14
CA TYR A 285 40.34 20.60 -32.12
C TYR A 285 39.78 19.26 -31.56
N ILE A 286 40.11 18.92 -30.32
CA ILE A 286 39.56 17.74 -29.67
C ILE A 286 38.05 17.85 -29.45
N ARG A 287 37.55 19.02 -29.01
CA ARG A 287 36.11 19.27 -28.88
C ARG A 287 35.37 19.12 -30.19
N ASP A 288 35.93 19.64 -31.27
CA ASP A 288 35.33 19.53 -32.61
C ASP A 288 35.27 18.08 -33.08
N ILE A 289 36.31 17.29 -32.80
CA ILE A 289 36.32 15.84 -33.10
C ILE A 289 35.30 15.11 -32.20
N MET A 290 35.31 15.39 -30.90
CA MET A 290 34.33 14.82 -29.98
C MET A 290 32.91 15.09 -30.43
N ASN A 291 32.57 16.32 -30.78
CA ASN A 291 31.24 16.71 -31.23
C ASN A 291 30.80 16.04 -32.54
N ARG A 292 31.75 15.73 -33.40
CA ARG A 292 31.48 15.01 -34.68
C ARG A 292 31.23 13.53 -34.50
N TYR A 293 31.88 12.92 -33.49
CA TYR A 293 31.90 11.46 -33.34
C TYR A 293 31.32 10.99 -31.99
N ARG A 294 30.77 11.90 -31.15
CA ARG A 294 30.15 11.54 -29.87
C ARG A 294 28.72 11.11 -30.09
N ASN A 295 28.45 9.92 -29.66
CA ASN A 295 27.17 9.30 -29.73
C ASN A 295 26.62 9.08 -28.28
N LYS A 296 25.35 9.30 -28.04
CA LYS A 296 24.75 9.16 -26.74
C LYS A 296 23.47 8.30 -26.78
N VAL A 297 23.47 7.22 -26.04
CA VAL A 297 22.31 6.39 -25.85
C VAL A 297 21.71 6.66 -24.44
N VAL A 298 20.40 6.82 -24.35
CA VAL A 298 19.70 7.07 -23.10
C VAL A 298 18.83 5.85 -22.79
N TYR A 299 19.02 5.27 -21.60
CA TYR A 299 18.17 4.22 -21.05
C TYR A 299 17.07 4.85 -20.20
N ASP A 300 15.81 4.50 -20.46
CA ASP A 300 14.67 4.91 -19.67
C ASP A 300 14.34 3.80 -18.67
N ALA A 301 14.65 4.04 -17.40
CA ALA A 301 14.44 3.07 -16.33
C ALA A 301 12.96 2.81 -16.02
N ALA A 302 12.04 3.66 -16.48
CA ALA A 302 10.61 3.48 -16.23
C ALA A 302 9.95 2.52 -17.22
N THR A 303 10.44 2.52 -18.47
CA THR A 303 9.88 1.69 -19.55
C THR A 303 10.78 0.53 -19.95
N GLY A 304 12.05 0.52 -19.51
CA GLY A 304 13.06 -0.42 -19.96
C GLY A 304 13.49 -0.20 -21.42
N GLU A 305 13.04 0.88 -22.05
CA GLU A 305 13.32 1.18 -23.44
C GLU A 305 14.66 1.88 -23.61
N ILE A 306 15.38 1.45 -24.64
CA ILE A 306 16.60 2.11 -25.09
C ILE A 306 16.22 3.08 -26.18
N ARG A 307 16.32 4.38 -25.92
CA ARG A 307 16.11 5.42 -26.92
C ARG A 307 17.42 5.76 -27.57
N ASP A 308 17.52 5.38 -28.83
CA ASP A 308 18.61 5.80 -29.71
C ASP A 308 18.25 7.16 -30.33
N ASP A 309 18.96 8.19 -29.93
CA ASP A 309 18.90 9.49 -30.63
C ASP A 309 19.72 9.35 -31.91
N ARG A 310 19.02 9.11 -33.02
CA ARG A 310 19.56 8.71 -34.34
C ARG A 310 20.75 9.52 -34.91
N ARG A 311 21.17 10.50 -34.21
CA ARG A 311 22.40 11.28 -34.55
C ARG A 311 23.65 10.74 -33.86
N HIS A 312 23.52 9.73 -32.99
CA HIS A 312 24.58 9.34 -32.09
C HIS A 312 24.56 7.84 -31.80
N MET A 313 25.40 7.07 -32.48
CA MET A 313 25.59 5.64 -32.30
C MET A 313 26.83 5.32 -31.46
N SER A 314 26.89 5.68 -30.19
CA SER A 314 27.85 5.05 -29.30
C SER A 314 27.28 4.89 -27.89
N MET A 315 27.35 3.67 -27.43
CA MET A 315 26.90 3.28 -26.13
C MET A 315 27.89 3.55 -25.01
N LEU A 316 28.93 4.42 -25.25
CA LEU A 316 30.11 4.44 -24.42
C LEU A 316 30.69 5.83 -24.26
N GLU A 317 31.19 6.08 -23.07
CA GLU A 317 32.08 7.16 -22.81
C GLU A 317 33.43 6.80 -23.42
N ASP A 318 33.65 7.22 -24.67
CA ASP A 318 34.96 7.18 -25.30
C ASP A 318 35.83 8.25 -24.67
N PHE A 319 37.09 7.92 -24.34
CA PHE A 319 38.05 8.86 -23.79
C PHE A 319 38.86 9.47 -24.91
N TRP A 320 38.87 10.80 -25.02
CA TRP A 320 39.58 11.55 -26.03
C TRP A 320 40.75 12.30 -25.36
N LEU A 321 41.95 11.80 -25.53
CA LEU A 321 43.14 12.35 -24.86
C LEU A 321 44.07 12.99 -25.87
N PRO A 322 44.53 14.24 -25.62
CA PRO A 322 45.52 14.88 -26.46
C PRO A 322 46.90 14.24 -26.29
N ARG A 323 47.54 13.92 -27.38
CA ARG A 323 48.93 13.49 -27.41
C ARG A 323 49.77 14.57 -28.06
N ARG A 324 50.91 14.89 -27.45
CA ARG A 324 51.86 15.88 -28.00
C ARG A 324 53.07 15.22 -28.63
N GLU A 325 53.82 16.01 -29.40
CA GLU A 325 54.99 15.64 -30.13
C GLU A 325 55.94 14.69 -29.37
N GLY A 326 56.37 13.60 -30.03
CA GLY A 326 57.18 12.52 -29.48
C GLY A 326 56.41 11.19 -29.29
N GLY A 327 55.11 11.17 -29.54
CA GLY A 327 54.27 9.97 -29.52
C GLY A 327 54.12 9.30 -30.90
N ARG A 328 53.58 8.08 -30.91
CA ARG A 328 53.38 7.27 -32.13
C ARG A 328 52.17 7.70 -33.01
N GLY A 329 51.81 9.00 -33.05
CA GLY A 329 50.63 9.49 -33.77
C GLY A 329 49.31 9.21 -33.08
N THR A 330 48.20 9.33 -33.80
CA THR A 330 46.84 8.99 -33.28
C THR A 330 46.74 7.50 -33.09
N GLN A 331 46.36 7.07 -31.89
CA GLN A 331 46.24 5.68 -31.51
C GLN A 331 44.88 5.42 -30.86
N ILE A 332 44.28 4.29 -31.11
CA ILE A 332 43.06 3.83 -30.47
C ILE A 332 43.42 2.64 -29.60
N GLU A 333 43.15 2.74 -28.31
CA GLU A 333 43.29 1.63 -27.38
C GLU A 333 41.90 1.22 -26.87
N THR A 334 41.68 -0.08 -26.72
CA THR A 334 40.47 -0.61 -26.12
C THR A 334 40.74 -0.98 -24.67
N LEU A 335 39.94 -0.45 -23.76
CA LEU A 335 39.88 -0.93 -22.38
C LEU A 335 39.01 -2.17 -22.34
N PRO A 336 39.51 -3.30 -21.80
CA PRO A 336 38.72 -4.51 -21.71
C PRO A 336 37.43 -4.23 -20.94
N GLY A 337 36.35 -4.86 -21.38
CA GLY A 337 35.04 -4.81 -20.69
C GLY A 337 35.11 -5.39 -19.27
N GLY A 338 34.05 -5.17 -18.48
CA GLY A 338 33.98 -5.70 -17.13
C GLY A 338 34.01 -7.23 -17.14
N GLN A 339 34.75 -7.81 -16.21
CA GLN A 339 34.70 -9.25 -15.93
C GLN A 339 33.50 -9.54 -15.03
N ASN A 340 33.02 -10.81 -15.00
CA ASN A 340 31.90 -11.28 -14.17
C ASN A 340 30.52 -10.67 -14.50
N LEU A 341 30.27 -10.35 -15.76
CA LEU A 341 28.95 -9.87 -16.19
C LEU A 341 27.83 -10.93 -16.11
N GLY A 342 28.19 -12.19 -15.90
CA GLY A 342 27.26 -13.31 -15.80
C GLY A 342 26.75 -13.61 -14.39
N GLU A 343 27.31 -13.00 -13.34
CA GLU A 343 26.93 -13.27 -11.97
C GLU A 343 25.54 -12.72 -11.68
N MET A 344 24.65 -13.61 -11.18
CA MET A 344 23.25 -13.30 -10.85
C MET A 344 22.93 -13.68 -9.38
N ASP A 345 23.92 -14.08 -8.62
CA ASP A 345 23.71 -14.64 -7.28
C ASP A 345 23.01 -13.65 -6.33
N ASP A 346 23.34 -12.38 -6.44
CA ASP A 346 22.70 -11.32 -5.65
C ASP A 346 21.22 -11.18 -6.02
N VAL A 347 20.89 -11.18 -7.31
CA VAL A 347 19.50 -11.11 -7.79
C VAL A 347 18.70 -12.31 -7.28
N LEU A 348 19.25 -13.52 -7.42
CA LEU A 348 18.63 -14.76 -6.93
C LEU A 348 18.46 -14.77 -5.41
N TYR A 349 19.43 -14.21 -4.66
CA TYR A 349 19.33 -14.08 -3.22
C TYR A 349 18.14 -13.18 -2.82
N PHE A 350 18.02 -12.00 -3.43
CA PHE A 350 16.92 -11.07 -3.12
C PHE A 350 15.57 -11.59 -3.60
N GLN A 351 15.51 -12.28 -4.74
CA GLN A 351 14.29 -12.95 -5.19
C GLN A 351 13.84 -14.03 -4.19
N LYS A 352 14.75 -14.89 -3.72
CA LYS A 352 14.44 -15.85 -2.67
C LYS A 352 14.03 -15.19 -1.36
N SER A 353 14.62 -14.04 -1.02
CA SER A 353 14.25 -13.27 0.17
C SER A 353 12.85 -12.70 0.05
N LEU A 354 12.47 -12.21 -1.14
CA LEU A 354 11.13 -11.75 -1.43
C LEU A 354 10.11 -12.88 -1.29
N LEU A 355 10.33 -14.01 -1.95
CA LEU A 355 9.42 -15.17 -1.87
C LEU A 355 9.25 -15.67 -0.43
N ARG A 356 10.32 -15.74 0.37
CA ARG A 356 10.21 -16.08 1.80
C ARG A 356 9.41 -15.06 2.62
N SER A 357 9.32 -13.83 2.20
CA SER A 357 8.54 -12.81 2.90
C SER A 357 7.05 -12.86 2.56
N LEU A 358 6.68 -13.54 1.47
CA LEU A 358 5.30 -13.69 1.02
C LEU A 358 4.64 -14.97 1.60
N ASN A 359 5.45 -15.97 1.98
CA ASN A 359 4.96 -17.23 2.57
C ASN A 359 4.70 -17.12 4.08
#